data_6862185917a2eb8327dfe60f27fcd6ed
#
_entry.id   6862185917a2eb8327dfe60f27fcd6ed
#
_cell.length_a   1.000
_cell.length_b   1.000
_cell.length_c   1.000
_cell.angle_alpha   90.00
_cell.angle_beta   90.00
_cell.angle_gamma   90.00
#
_symmetry.space_group_name_H-M   'P 1'
#
loop_
_entity.id
_entity.type
_entity.pdbx_description
1 polymer ?
#
loop_
_entity_poly.entity_id
_entity_poly.type
_entity_poly.pdbx_seq_one_letter_code
_entity_poly.pdbx_strand_id
1 'polypeptide(L)'
;MIIGAIAGVLVVLSVLFIDRIKVDDPVGAISVHGVCGAWGTLAAGIFNIGGTSAKIIGVQLIGIGAAFVWAFGTGFVLFKLIDMVVGLRVSAEEELEGLDYGEHGARAYPDFQIVSATSAVLGLGGMSKEVWPSTSTAPAANPSPMA
;
A
#
# COMPACT_ATOMS: atom_id res chain seq x y z
N MET A 1 -20.12 19.17 3.83
CA MET A 1 -20.43 18.35 2.65
C MET A 1 -19.58 18.73 1.43
N ILE A 2 -19.48 19.99 1.01
CA ILE A 2 -18.71 20.41 -0.18
C ILE A 2 -17.24 19.99 -0.11
N ILE A 3 -16.56 20.23 1.02
CA ILE A 3 -15.15 19.86 1.22
C ILE A 3 -14.93 18.36 1.01
N GLY A 4 -15.82 17.53 1.58
CA GLY A 4 -15.75 16.08 1.43
C GLY A 4 -16.07 15.59 0.02
N ALA A 5 -17.01 16.24 -0.69
CA ALA A 5 -17.30 15.89 -2.07
C ALA A 5 -16.09 16.16 -2.99
N ILE A 6 -15.42 17.29 -2.80
CA ILE A 6 -14.17 17.61 -3.53
C ILE A 6 -13.07 16.62 -3.16
N ALA A 7 -12.91 16.28 -1.88
CA ALA A 7 -11.94 15.27 -1.45
C ALA A 7 -12.21 13.90 -2.08
N GLY A 8 -13.47 13.49 -2.21
CA GLY A 8 -13.86 12.26 -2.88
C GLY A 8 -13.46 12.20 -4.35
N VAL A 9 -13.57 13.31 -5.08
CA VAL A 9 -13.07 13.41 -6.46
C VAL A 9 -11.54 13.38 -6.48
N LEU A 10 -10.90 14.16 -5.60
CA LEU A 10 -9.43 14.25 -5.53
C LEU A 10 -8.78 12.91 -5.21
N VAL A 11 -9.35 12.11 -4.29
CA VAL A 11 -8.76 10.81 -3.95
C VAL A 11 -8.76 9.87 -5.15
N VAL A 12 -9.85 9.80 -5.90
CA VAL A 12 -9.94 8.94 -7.08
C VAL A 12 -8.92 9.38 -8.15
N LEU A 13 -8.87 10.68 -8.45
CA LEU A 13 -7.92 11.21 -9.43
C LEU A 13 -6.47 11.00 -8.98
N SER A 14 -6.20 11.16 -7.69
CA SER A 14 -4.87 10.94 -7.13
C SER A 14 -4.44 9.48 -7.24
N VAL A 15 -5.29 8.53 -6.85
CA VAL A 15 -5.00 7.09 -6.98
C VAL A 15 -4.67 6.73 -8.42
N LEU A 16 -5.51 7.14 -9.37
CA LEU A 16 -5.28 6.88 -10.79
C LEU A 16 -3.99 7.52 -11.31
N PHE A 17 -3.65 8.70 -10.82
CA PHE A 17 -2.41 9.39 -11.19
C PHE A 17 -1.17 8.69 -10.62
N ILE A 18 -1.19 8.34 -9.33
CA ILE A 18 -0.10 7.66 -8.63
C ILE A 18 0.18 6.30 -9.28
N ASP A 19 -0.88 5.52 -9.57
CA ASP A 19 -0.80 4.26 -10.30
C ASP A 19 -0.18 4.44 -11.71
N ARG A 20 -0.62 5.47 -12.43
CA ARG A 20 -0.11 5.77 -13.78
C ARG A 20 1.39 6.09 -13.80
N ILE A 21 1.91 6.76 -12.77
CA ILE A 21 3.35 7.04 -12.62
C ILE A 21 4.12 5.88 -11.99
N LYS A 22 3.45 4.74 -11.72
CA LYS A 22 4.02 3.51 -11.16
C LYS A 22 4.68 3.72 -9.80
N VAL A 23 4.05 4.51 -8.94
CA VAL A 23 4.40 4.63 -7.53
C VAL A 23 3.47 3.75 -6.73
N ASP A 24 4.03 2.85 -5.94
CA ASP A 24 3.25 1.94 -5.09
C ASP A 24 2.55 2.72 -3.98
N ASP A 25 1.22 2.71 -4.02
CA ASP A 25 0.34 3.27 -2.98
C ASP A 25 -0.82 2.30 -2.71
N PRO A 26 -0.53 1.05 -2.28
CA PRO A 26 -1.50 -0.05 -2.26
C PRO A 26 -2.70 0.21 -1.36
N VAL A 27 -2.51 0.98 -0.29
CA VAL A 27 -3.60 1.38 0.63
C VAL A 27 -4.09 2.81 0.38
N GLY A 28 -3.60 3.49 -0.64
CA GLY A 28 -3.98 4.86 -0.95
C GLY A 28 -3.47 5.88 0.08
N ALA A 29 -2.39 5.57 0.81
CA ALA A 29 -1.90 6.44 1.88
C ALA A 29 -1.47 7.82 1.37
N ILE A 30 -0.78 7.89 0.23
CA ILE A 30 -0.39 9.15 -0.42
C ILE A 30 -1.63 9.90 -0.85
N SER A 31 -2.57 9.22 -1.50
CA SER A 31 -3.79 9.81 -2.05
C SER A 31 -4.74 10.29 -0.96
N VAL A 32 -4.99 9.48 0.07
CA VAL A 32 -5.93 9.81 1.14
C VAL A 32 -5.33 10.79 2.15
N HIS A 33 -4.13 10.51 2.67
CA HIS A 33 -3.55 11.35 3.73
C HIS A 33 -2.73 12.50 3.17
N GLY A 34 -1.94 12.29 2.13
CA GLY A 34 -1.13 13.34 1.51
C GLY A 34 -2.01 14.33 0.74
N VAL A 35 -2.64 13.90 -0.34
CA VAL A 35 -3.37 14.80 -1.25
C VAL A 35 -4.65 15.34 -0.60
N CYS A 36 -5.50 14.48 -0.04
CA CYS A 36 -6.73 14.95 0.60
C CYS A 36 -6.45 15.67 1.93
N GLY A 37 -5.36 15.35 2.63
CA GLY A 37 -4.92 16.10 3.81
C GLY A 37 -4.47 17.52 3.46
N ALA A 38 -3.69 17.69 2.40
CA ALA A 38 -3.33 18.99 1.85
C ALA A 38 -4.57 19.79 1.44
N TRP A 39 -5.51 19.14 0.73
CA TRP A 39 -6.80 19.75 0.41
C TRP A 39 -7.57 20.17 1.66
N GLY A 40 -7.70 19.33 2.67
CA GLY A 40 -8.41 19.63 3.91
C GLY A 40 -7.82 20.83 4.65
N THR A 41 -6.48 20.90 4.72
CA THR A 41 -5.77 22.04 5.29
C THR A 41 -6.05 23.34 4.53
N LEU A 42 -5.98 23.29 3.21
CA LEU A 42 -6.28 24.43 2.38
C LEU A 42 -7.76 24.86 2.49
N ALA A 43 -8.67 23.88 2.50
CA ALA A 43 -10.11 24.08 2.65
C ALA A 43 -10.46 24.77 3.99
N ALA A 44 -9.75 24.44 5.06
CA ALA A 44 -9.92 25.12 6.36
C ALA A 44 -9.62 26.62 6.27
N GLY A 45 -8.67 27.01 5.43
CA GLY A 45 -8.38 28.43 5.17
C GLY A 45 -9.42 29.08 4.26
N ILE A 46 -9.90 28.35 3.23
CA ILE A 46 -10.89 28.87 2.25
C ILE A 46 -12.27 29.05 2.91
N PHE A 47 -12.71 28.05 3.69
CA PHE A 47 -14.04 28.01 4.31
C PHE A 47 -14.02 28.47 5.77
N ASN A 48 -13.09 29.36 6.12
CA ASN A 48 -12.97 29.91 7.46
C ASN A 48 -14.20 30.77 7.83
N ILE A 49 -14.80 30.51 8.99
CA ILE A 49 -15.98 31.24 9.51
C ILE A 49 -15.67 32.74 9.69
N GLY A 50 -14.44 33.08 10.06
CA GLY A 50 -13.97 34.48 10.19
C GLY A 50 -13.69 35.18 8.86
N GLY A 51 -13.97 34.54 7.73
CA GLY A 51 -13.63 35.00 6.39
C GLY A 51 -12.25 34.55 5.94
N THR A 52 -12.09 34.40 4.64
CA THR A 52 -10.81 34.04 4.02
C THR A 52 -9.96 35.26 3.70
N SER A 53 -8.66 35.14 3.72
CA SER A 53 -7.71 36.16 3.27
C SER A 53 -6.47 35.52 2.66
N ALA A 54 -5.76 36.28 1.81
CA ALA A 54 -4.51 35.81 1.24
C ALA A 54 -3.48 35.39 2.30
N LYS A 55 -3.49 36.06 3.47
CA LYS A 55 -2.63 35.71 4.60
C LYS A 55 -2.97 34.31 5.16
N ILE A 56 -4.26 34.03 5.37
CA ILE A 56 -4.71 32.72 5.87
C ILE A 56 -4.33 31.62 4.89
N ILE A 57 -4.60 31.79 3.61
CA ILE A 57 -4.22 30.82 2.58
C ILE A 57 -2.71 30.63 2.53
N GLY A 58 -1.92 31.70 2.62
CA GLY A 58 -0.46 31.62 2.67
C GLY A 58 0.05 30.81 3.86
N VAL A 59 -0.53 30.98 5.05
CA VAL A 59 -0.19 30.19 6.24
C VAL A 59 -0.51 28.71 6.04
N GLN A 60 -1.67 28.38 5.44
CA GLN A 60 -2.04 26.99 5.15
C GLN A 60 -1.04 26.34 4.16
N LEU A 61 -0.66 27.06 3.10
CA LEU A 61 0.32 26.57 2.13
C LEU A 61 1.70 26.33 2.76
N ILE A 62 2.14 27.23 3.63
CA ILE A 62 3.40 27.05 4.39
C ILE A 62 3.29 25.81 5.29
N GLY A 63 2.16 25.64 5.98
CA GLY A 63 1.92 24.47 6.83
C GLY A 63 1.96 23.15 6.05
N ILE A 64 1.30 23.10 4.88
CA ILE A 64 1.33 21.95 3.97
C ILE A 64 2.77 21.66 3.52
N GLY A 65 3.50 22.68 3.08
CA GLY A 65 4.88 22.54 2.65
C GLY A 65 5.81 22.05 3.77
N ALA A 66 5.68 22.61 4.96
CA ALA A 66 6.45 22.20 6.11
C ALA A 66 6.18 20.76 6.52
N ALA A 67 4.90 20.36 6.57
CA ALA A 67 4.49 18.98 6.86
C ALA A 67 5.03 18.00 5.79
N PHE A 68 4.95 18.36 4.51
CA PHE A 68 5.49 17.54 3.42
C PHE A 68 7.00 17.35 3.55
N VAL A 69 7.76 18.44 3.71
CA VAL A 69 9.23 18.37 3.83
C VAL A 69 9.64 17.55 5.05
N TRP A 70 8.97 17.76 6.17
CA TRP A 70 9.25 17.01 7.39
C TRP A 70 8.93 15.51 7.23
N ALA A 71 7.71 15.17 6.83
CA ALA A 71 7.26 13.78 6.72
C ALA A 71 8.05 13.01 5.65
N PHE A 72 8.23 13.62 4.47
CA PHE A 72 9.01 13.00 3.40
C PHE A 72 10.50 12.86 3.77
N GLY A 73 11.10 13.90 4.31
CA GLY A 73 12.51 13.89 4.69
C GLY A 73 12.81 12.88 5.80
N THR A 74 12.06 12.92 6.89
CA THR A 74 12.24 11.97 8.01
C THR A 74 11.90 10.54 7.60
N GLY A 75 10.81 10.33 6.87
CA GLY A 75 10.41 9.03 6.34
C GLY A 75 11.47 8.45 5.40
N PHE A 76 11.97 9.24 4.47
CA PHE A 76 13.02 8.79 3.55
C PHE A 76 14.28 8.33 4.28
N VAL A 77 14.76 9.13 5.24
CA VAL A 77 15.93 8.76 6.05
C VAL A 77 15.66 7.49 6.86
N LEU A 78 14.51 7.42 7.53
CA LEU A 78 14.14 6.27 8.34
C LEU A 78 14.07 4.99 7.52
N PHE A 79 13.35 5.01 6.40
CA PHE A 79 13.21 3.83 5.55
C PHE A 79 14.54 3.41 4.89
N LYS A 80 15.39 4.37 4.53
CA LYS A 80 16.75 4.04 4.06
C LYS A 80 17.61 3.37 5.13
N LEU A 81 17.50 3.78 6.38
CA LEU A 81 18.21 3.13 7.48
C LEU A 81 17.68 1.71 7.74
N ILE A 82 16.36 1.52 7.72
CA ILE A 82 15.75 0.20 7.89
C ILE A 82 16.14 -0.73 6.73
N ASP A 83 16.07 -0.24 5.50
CA ASP A 83 16.45 -1.00 4.31
C ASP A 83 17.92 -1.48 4.36
N MET A 84 18.80 -0.64 4.88
CA MET A 84 20.22 -0.97 5.03
C MET A 84 20.48 -2.04 6.10
N VAL A 85 19.64 -2.12 7.14
CA VAL A 85 19.86 -3.01 8.30
C VAL A 85 19.08 -4.32 8.17
N VAL A 86 17.83 -4.25 7.72
CA VAL A 86 16.90 -5.38 7.71
C VAL A 86 16.51 -5.80 6.29
N GLY A 87 16.54 -4.86 5.34
CA GLY A 87 15.91 -5.04 4.05
C GLY A 87 14.40 -4.75 4.13
N LEU A 88 13.84 -4.06 3.13
CA LEU A 88 12.42 -3.70 3.10
C LEU A 88 11.66 -4.42 1.99
N ARG A 89 12.36 -4.96 1.01
CA ARG A 89 11.73 -5.60 -0.14
C ARG A 89 12.08 -7.08 -0.19
N VAL A 90 11.07 -7.89 -0.41
CA VAL A 90 11.22 -9.32 -0.69
C VAL A 90 11.93 -9.56 -2.03
N SER A 91 12.42 -10.77 -2.25
CA SER A 91 13.04 -11.13 -3.54
C SER A 91 12.02 -11.05 -4.68
N ALA A 92 12.51 -10.83 -5.91
CA ALA A 92 11.64 -10.80 -7.08
C ALA A 92 10.91 -12.14 -7.32
N GLU A 93 11.49 -13.24 -6.86
CA GLU A 93 10.89 -14.57 -6.94
C GLU A 93 9.72 -14.70 -5.98
N GLU A 94 9.88 -14.28 -4.73
CA GLU A 94 8.81 -14.27 -3.73
C GLU A 94 7.67 -13.31 -4.12
N GLU A 95 8.00 -12.17 -4.73
CA GLU A 95 7.01 -11.21 -5.23
C GLU A 95 6.15 -11.82 -6.36
N LEU A 96 6.76 -12.63 -7.23
CA LEU A 96 6.06 -13.33 -8.32
C LEU A 96 5.24 -14.54 -7.83
N GLU A 97 5.72 -15.25 -6.83
CA GLU A 97 5.02 -16.39 -6.22
C GLU A 97 3.85 -15.96 -5.35
N GLY A 98 3.91 -14.75 -4.81
CA GLY A 98 2.96 -14.18 -3.86
C GLY A 98 3.39 -14.40 -2.41
N LEU A 99 3.14 -13.38 -1.59
CA LEU A 99 3.62 -13.32 -0.20
C LEU A 99 2.76 -14.13 0.77
N ASP A 100 1.57 -14.55 0.37
CA ASP A 100 0.61 -15.26 1.23
C ASP A 100 1.22 -16.51 1.88
N TYR A 101 1.94 -17.30 1.09
CA TYR A 101 2.55 -18.53 1.58
C TYR A 101 3.87 -18.27 2.30
N GLY A 102 4.72 -17.41 1.74
CA GLY A 102 6.03 -17.10 2.31
C GLY A 102 5.95 -16.44 3.68
N GLU A 103 5.04 -15.49 3.85
CA GLU A 103 4.90 -14.72 5.09
C GLU A 103 3.86 -15.29 6.07
N HIS A 104 2.79 -15.89 5.56
CA HIS A 104 1.65 -16.32 6.38
C HIS A 104 1.43 -17.82 6.43
N GLY A 105 2.16 -18.61 5.62
CA GLY A 105 2.02 -20.07 5.58
C GLY A 105 0.65 -20.55 5.07
N ALA A 106 -0.15 -19.66 4.50
CA ALA A 106 -1.49 -19.94 4.04
C ALA A 106 -1.75 -19.22 2.71
N ARG A 107 -2.62 -19.79 1.87
CA ARG A 107 -3.05 -19.15 0.62
C ARG A 107 -4.35 -18.42 0.87
N ALA A 108 -4.40 -17.12 0.54
CA ALA A 108 -5.60 -16.30 0.72
C ALA A 108 -6.76 -16.77 -0.18
N TYR A 109 -6.44 -17.21 -1.40
CA TYR A 109 -7.41 -17.64 -2.40
C TYR A 109 -6.98 -18.97 -3.03
N PRO A 110 -7.19 -20.13 -2.39
CA PRO A 110 -6.70 -21.42 -2.86
C PRO A 110 -7.27 -21.81 -4.24
N ASP A 111 -8.47 -21.35 -4.58
CA ASP A 111 -9.13 -21.63 -5.85
C ASP A 111 -8.77 -20.63 -6.96
N PHE A 112 -8.11 -19.52 -6.61
CA PHE A 112 -7.72 -18.44 -7.52
C PHE A 112 -6.20 -18.43 -7.68
N GLN A 113 -5.67 -19.39 -8.43
CA GLN A 113 -4.24 -19.44 -8.73
C GLN A 113 -3.94 -18.52 -9.90
N ILE A 114 -3.20 -17.45 -9.66
CA ILE A 114 -2.51 -16.75 -10.73
C ILE A 114 -1.44 -17.72 -11.23
N VAL A 115 -1.71 -18.35 -12.36
CA VAL A 115 -0.68 -19.12 -13.08
C VAL A 115 0.45 -18.14 -13.34
N SER A 116 1.63 -18.38 -12.77
CA SER A 116 2.75 -17.46 -12.95
C SER A 116 2.91 -17.20 -14.44
N ALA A 117 3.16 -15.95 -14.83
CA ALA A 117 3.32 -15.57 -16.22
C ALA A 117 4.36 -16.45 -16.94
N THR A 118 5.34 -16.94 -16.20
CA THR A 118 6.36 -17.90 -16.66
C THR A 118 5.76 -19.24 -17.07
N SER A 119 4.80 -19.79 -16.31
CA SER A 119 4.13 -21.05 -16.66
C SER A 119 3.23 -20.89 -17.89
N ALA A 120 2.60 -19.71 -18.04
CA ALA A 120 1.78 -19.41 -19.21
C ALA A 120 2.62 -19.22 -20.48
N VAL A 121 3.77 -18.54 -20.37
CA VAL A 121 4.71 -18.31 -21.49
C VAL A 121 5.38 -19.61 -21.93
N LEU A 122 5.66 -20.53 -21.01
CA LEU A 122 6.28 -21.83 -21.33
C LEU A 122 5.27 -22.91 -21.77
N GLY A 123 3.99 -22.58 -21.88
CA GLY A 123 2.95 -23.54 -22.28
C GLY A 123 2.70 -24.66 -21.25
N LEU A 124 3.20 -24.52 -20.03
CA LEU A 124 3.12 -25.49 -18.95
C LEU A 124 1.83 -25.38 -18.11
N GLY A 125 0.88 -24.56 -18.56
CA GLY A 125 -0.40 -24.32 -17.87
C GLY A 125 -1.27 -25.58 -17.63
N GLY A 126 -0.93 -26.70 -18.24
CA GLY A 126 -1.56 -28.00 -18.00
C GLY A 126 -0.87 -28.86 -16.92
N MET A 127 0.35 -28.50 -16.51
CA MET A 127 1.16 -29.31 -15.58
C MET A 127 1.09 -28.86 -14.12
N SER A 128 0.42 -27.76 -13.83
CA SER A 128 0.33 -27.19 -12.48
C SER A 128 -0.47 -28.04 -11.48
N LYS A 129 -1.18 -29.09 -11.92
CA LYS A 129 -1.88 -30.02 -11.04
C LYS A 129 -1.00 -31.15 -10.48
N GLU A 130 0.17 -31.39 -11.08
CA GLU A 130 1.02 -32.53 -10.68
C GLU A 130 2.31 -32.13 -9.94
N VAL A 131 2.72 -30.87 -9.99
CA VAL A 131 4.00 -30.43 -9.40
C VAL A 131 3.91 -30.14 -7.91
N TRP A 132 2.71 -30.04 -7.36
CA TRP A 132 2.54 -29.88 -5.93
C TRP A 132 1.96 -31.15 -5.31
N PRO A 133 2.73 -31.88 -4.47
CA PRO A 133 2.19 -33.03 -3.77
C PRO A 133 1.05 -32.58 -2.86
N SER A 134 -0.14 -33.10 -3.11
CA SER A 134 -1.35 -32.93 -2.29
C SER A 134 -1.26 -33.63 -0.93
N THR A 135 -0.07 -33.85 -0.43
CA THR A 135 0.16 -34.42 0.88
C THR A 135 0.43 -33.34 1.90
N SER A 136 -0.62 -32.64 2.29
CA SER A 136 -0.70 -32.09 3.63
C SER A 136 -0.83 -33.26 4.63
N THR A 137 0.24 -33.95 4.90
CA THR A 137 0.41 -34.59 6.18
C THR A 137 0.98 -33.56 7.14
N ALA A 138 0.13 -32.64 7.56
CA ALA A 138 0.37 -31.91 8.79
C ALA A 138 0.52 -32.98 9.88
N PRO A 139 1.62 -33.00 10.65
CA PRO A 139 1.72 -33.90 11.78
C PRO A 139 0.57 -33.54 12.74
N ALA A 140 -0.25 -34.55 13.06
CA ALA A 140 -1.32 -34.42 14.03
C ALA A 140 -0.75 -33.77 15.30
N ALA A 141 -1.31 -32.63 15.71
CA ALA A 141 -0.99 -32.01 16.98
C ALA A 141 -1.28 -33.01 18.08
N ASN A 142 -0.24 -33.49 18.72
CA ASN A 142 -0.33 -34.39 19.86
C ASN A 142 -0.95 -33.60 21.02
N PRO A 143 -2.14 -33.94 21.54
CA PRO A 143 -2.70 -33.25 22.68
C PRO A 143 -1.87 -33.59 23.91
N SER A 144 -1.21 -32.61 24.49
CA SER A 144 -0.51 -32.72 25.77
C SER A 144 -1.52 -33.13 26.85
N PRO A 145 -1.22 -34.13 27.68
CA PRO A 145 -2.09 -34.47 28.81
C PRO A 145 -2.05 -33.36 29.84
N MET A 146 -3.24 -32.87 30.17
CA MET A 146 -3.42 -31.99 31.31
C MET A 146 -3.15 -32.82 32.61
N ALA A 147 -2.19 -32.35 33.40
CA ALA A 147 -2.02 -32.69 34.79
C ALA A 147 -2.25 -31.40 35.61
#